data_0cb7404338d710f4ce51e52b23266724
#
_entry.id   0cb7404338d710f4ce51e52b23266724
#
_cell.length_a   1.000
_cell.length_b   1.000
_cell.length_c   1.000
_cell.angle_alpha   90.00
_cell.angle_beta   90.00
_cell.angle_gamma   90.00
#
_symmetry.space_group_name_H-M   'P 1'
#
loop_
_entity.id
_entity.type
_entity.pdbx_description
1 polymer ?
#
loop_
_entity_poly.entity_id
_entity_poly.type
_entity_poly.pdbx_seq_one_letter_code
_entity_poly.pdbx_strand_id
1 'polypeptide(L)'
;MSVTVEQKGKITQVVGVVVDAEFKQGELPAIYDALTIMHGGKKLYLEVAQHLNETTVRAISLSSTDGLRRGDDVTATGSPITISVGDETMGRMFNVVGEPIDGKPVVKSKVTASIHREAPSLDEQIGRASCRERV
;
A
#
# COMPACT_ATOMS: atom_id res chain seq x y z
N MET A 1 8.61 -4.47 -20.87
CA MET A 1 7.32 -5.07 -20.49
C MET A 1 7.53 -5.82 -19.20
N SER A 2 7.20 -5.18 -18.09
CA SER A 2 7.27 -5.85 -16.78
C SER A 2 6.08 -6.79 -16.69
N VAL A 3 6.33 -8.06 -16.82
CA VAL A 3 5.33 -9.09 -16.50
C VAL A 3 5.14 -9.04 -15.00
N THR A 4 4.09 -8.40 -14.55
CA THR A 4 3.69 -8.46 -13.14
C THR A 4 3.20 -9.88 -12.89
N VAL A 5 4.07 -10.73 -12.39
CA VAL A 5 3.69 -12.07 -11.95
C VAL A 5 2.85 -11.88 -10.70
N GLU A 6 1.56 -12.08 -10.81
CA GLU A 6 0.66 -12.10 -9.65
C GLU A 6 1.04 -13.31 -8.77
N GLN A 7 1.81 -13.04 -7.73
CA GLN A 7 2.17 -14.04 -6.74
C GLN A 7 0.98 -14.27 -5.82
N LYS A 8 0.55 -15.52 -5.69
CA LYS A 8 -0.58 -15.90 -4.85
C LYS A 8 -0.11 -16.63 -3.60
N GLY A 9 -0.60 -16.16 -2.47
CA GLY A 9 -0.37 -16.75 -1.16
C GLY A 9 -1.68 -17.03 -0.43
N LYS A 10 -1.56 -17.53 0.79
CA LYS A 10 -2.70 -17.80 1.69
C LYS A 10 -2.45 -17.23 3.07
N ILE A 11 -3.51 -16.72 3.69
CA ILE A 11 -3.48 -16.26 5.07
C ILE A 11 -3.21 -17.46 6.00
N THR A 12 -2.20 -17.35 6.84
CA THR A 12 -1.89 -18.33 7.89
C THR A 12 -2.42 -17.91 9.25
N GLN A 13 -2.40 -16.60 9.53
CA GLN A 13 -2.83 -16.05 10.81
C GLN A 13 -3.34 -14.62 10.64
N VAL A 14 -4.35 -14.25 11.43
CA VAL A 14 -4.87 -12.88 11.55
C VAL A 14 -4.92 -12.51 13.03
N VAL A 15 -4.25 -11.41 13.39
CA VAL A 15 -4.24 -10.87 14.76
C VAL A 15 -4.47 -9.36 14.70
N GLY A 16 -5.72 -8.95 14.88
CA GLY A 16 -6.09 -7.55 14.69
C GLY A 16 -5.80 -7.09 13.26
N VAL A 17 -4.99 -6.05 13.11
CA VAL A 17 -4.58 -5.52 11.80
C VAL A 17 -3.37 -6.24 11.19
N VAL A 18 -2.75 -7.15 11.94
CA VAL A 18 -1.58 -7.92 11.48
C VAL A 18 -2.05 -9.22 10.85
N VAL A 19 -1.60 -9.46 9.64
CA VAL A 19 -1.93 -10.65 8.85
C VAL A 19 -0.63 -11.32 8.42
N ASP A 20 -0.48 -12.59 8.78
CA ASP A 20 0.62 -13.40 8.30
C ASP A 20 0.14 -14.22 7.08
N ALA A 21 0.88 -14.13 5.99
CA ALA A 21 0.55 -14.80 4.74
C ALA A 21 1.73 -15.65 4.24
N GLU A 22 1.42 -16.85 3.77
CA GLU A 22 2.39 -17.79 3.23
C GLU A 22 2.33 -17.79 1.71
N PHE A 23 3.50 -17.70 1.08
CA PHE A 23 3.70 -17.76 -0.36
C PHE A 23 4.52 -18.98 -0.73
N LYS A 24 4.59 -19.31 -2.00
CA LYS A 24 5.46 -20.37 -2.49
C LYS A 24 6.93 -19.96 -2.33
N GLN A 25 7.79 -20.95 -2.13
CA GLN A 25 9.22 -20.73 -2.06
C GLN A 25 9.74 -20.05 -3.35
N GLY A 26 10.47 -18.96 -3.19
CA GLY A 26 10.97 -18.14 -4.29
C GLY A 26 10.00 -17.09 -4.84
N GLU A 27 8.74 -17.04 -4.35
CA GLU A 27 7.72 -16.06 -4.73
C GLU A 27 7.38 -15.11 -3.57
N LEU A 28 8.34 -14.79 -2.72
CA LEU A 28 8.12 -13.94 -1.56
C LEU A 28 8.06 -12.46 -1.99
N PRO A 29 6.97 -11.73 -1.68
CA PRO A 29 6.89 -10.30 -1.97
C PRO A 29 7.92 -9.50 -1.17
N ALA A 30 8.41 -8.41 -1.74
CA ALA A 30 9.38 -7.54 -1.08
C ALA A 30 8.74 -6.79 0.11
N ILE A 31 9.59 -6.28 1.01
CA ILE A 31 9.16 -5.40 2.09
C ILE A 31 8.60 -4.11 1.45
N TYR A 32 7.49 -3.63 1.99
CA TYR A 32 6.65 -2.51 1.49
C TYR A 32 5.81 -2.83 0.24
N ASP A 33 5.88 -4.03 -0.32
CA ASP A 33 4.96 -4.40 -1.40
C ASP A 33 3.52 -4.42 -0.89
N ALA A 34 2.62 -4.01 -1.78
CA ALA A 34 1.20 -4.08 -1.52
C ALA A 34 0.67 -5.48 -1.78
N LEU A 35 -0.10 -6.00 -0.83
CA LEU A 35 -0.88 -7.21 -0.98
C LEU A 35 -2.35 -6.86 -1.08
N THR A 36 -3.10 -7.66 -1.80
CA THR A 36 -4.55 -7.49 -1.94
C THR A 36 -5.29 -8.76 -1.60
N ILE A 37 -6.41 -8.60 -0.91
CA ILE A 37 -7.33 -9.69 -0.56
C ILE A 37 -8.72 -9.29 -1.02
N MET A 38 -9.41 -10.19 -1.70
CA MET A 38 -10.81 -10.00 -2.05
C MET A 38 -11.69 -10.65 -0.97
N HIS A 39 -12.37 -9.83 -0.17
CA HIS A 39 -13.26 -10.30 0.88
C HIS A 39 -14.61 -9.61 0.83
N GLY A 40 -15.71 -10.39 0.77
CA GLY A 40 -17.07 -9.85 0.76
C GLY A 40 -17.36 -8.85 -0.36
N GLY A 41 -16.71 -8.98 -1.52
CA GLY A 41 -16.84 -8.05 -2.65
C GLY A 41 -16.06 -6.74 -2.49
N LYS A 42 -15.31 -6.59 -1.40
CA LYS A 42 -14.40 -5.46 -1.16
C LYS A 42 -12.96 -5.89 -1.33
N LYS A 43 -12.14 -5.01 -1.88
CA LYS A 43 -10.71 -5.19 -1.99
C LYS A 43 -10.04 -4.60 -0.76
N LEU A 44 -9.35 -5.43 -0.01
CA LEU A 44 -8.54 -5.02 1.13
C LEU A 44 -7.08 -4.91 0.70
N TYR A 45 -6.42 -3.88 1.18
CA TYR A 45 -5.00 -3.65 0.92
C TYR A 45 -4.21 -3.87 2.21
N LEU A 46 -3.10 -4.57 2.06
CA LEU A 46 -2.13 -4.78 3.14
C LEU A 46 -0.75 -4.38 2.62
N GLU A 47 0.14 -4.06 3.52
CA GLU A 47 1.53 -3.75 3.21
C GLU A 47 2.44 -4.75 3.92
N VAL A 48 3.41 -5.29 3.20
CA VAL A 48 4.41 -6.20 3.77
C VAL A 48 5.33 -5.40 4.71
N ALA A 49 5.28 -5.73 5.99
CA ALA A 49 6.11 -5.08 7.01
C ALA A 49 7.40 -5.87 7.30
N GLN A 50 7.35 -7.19 7.22
CA GLN A 50 8.48 -8.04 7.62
C GLN A 50 8.39 -9.43 6.96
N HIS A 51 9.55 -10.01 6.66
CA HIS A 51 9.67 -11.43 6.37
C HIS A 51 9.87 -12.21 7.67
N LEU A 52 9.04 -13.21 7.92
CA LEU A 52 9.18 -14.09 9.08
C LEU A 52 10.10 -15.27 8.78
N ASN A 53 9.99 -15.82 7.59
CA ASN A 53 10.84 -16.88 7.06
C ASN A 53 10.87 -16.84 5.53
N GLU A 54 11.40 -17.88 4.87
CA GLU A 54 11.57 -17.96 3.42
C GLU A 54 10.24 -18.04 2.64
N THR A 55 9.12 -18.28 3.30
CA THR A 55 7.81 -18.46 2.67
C THR A 55 6.72 -17.60 3.30
N THR A 56 6.96 -17.00 4.47
CA THR A 56 5.92 -16.28 5.22
C THR A 56 6.30 -14.84 5.43
N VAL A 57 5.36 -13.96 5.10
CA VAL A 57 5.48 -12.53 5.36
C VAL A 57 4.46 -12.10 6.40
N ARG A 58 4.83 -11.09 7.15
CA ARG A 58 3.95 -10.33 8.03
C ARG A 58 3.56 -9.06 7.35
N ALA A 59 2.26 -8.84 7.19
CA ALA A 59 1.70 -7.66 6.58
C ALA A 59 0.75 -6.93 7.53
N ILE A 60 0.60 -5.64 7.33
CA ILE A 60 -0.31 -4.78 8.08
C ILE A 60 -1.45 -4.38 7.17
N SER A 61 -2.68 -4.62 7.63
CA SER A 61 -3.88 -4.21 6.90
C SER A 61 -4.12 -2.71 7.05
N LEU A 62 -4.44 -2.05 5.94
CA LEU A 62 -4.81 -0.63 5.89
C LEU A 62 -6.31 -0.39 6.10
N SER A 63 -7.07 -1.46 6.31
CA SER A 63 -8.52 -1.44 6.56
C SER A 63 -8.88 -2.48 7.61
N SER A 64 -10.17 -2.53 8.00
CA SER A 64 -10.64 -3.56 8.91
C SER A 64 -10.40 -4.96 8.33
N THR A 65 -9.91 -5.84 9.19
CA THR A 65 -9.68 -7.26 8.91
C THR A 65 -10.88 -8.15 9.28
N ASP A 66 -12.01 -7.51 9.66
CA ASP A 66 -13.20 -8.23 10.09
C ASP A 66 -13.69 -9.20 9.01
N GLY A 67 -13.85 -10.45 9.39
CA GLY A 67 -14.30 -11.51 8.50
C GLY A 67 -13.20 -12.25 7.75
N LEU A 68 -11.94 -11.77 7.74
CA LEU A 68 -10.82 -12.51 7.18
C LEU A 68 -10.60 -13.83 7.93
N ARG A 69 -10.28 -14.86 7.18
CA ARG A 69 -10.08 -16.21 7.72
C ARG A 69 -8.72 -16.76 7.29
N ARG A 70 -8.20 -17.66 8.12
CA ARG A 70 -7.07 -18.49 7.73
C ARG A 70 -7.45 -19.29 6.46
N GLY A 71 -6.56 -19.27 5.47
CA GLY A 71 -6.73 -19.94 4.18
C GLY A 71 -7.30 -19.05 3.08
N ASP A 72 -7.73 -17.81 3.39
CA ASP A 72 -8.14 -16.85 2.35
C ASP A 72 -6.97 -16.55 1.43
N ASP A 73 -7.28 -16.32 0.15
CA ASP A 73 -6.27 -16.05 -0.87
C ASP A 73 -5.78 -14.61 -0.80
N VAL A 74 -4.47 -14.45 -0.88
CA VAL A 74 -3.75 -13.17 -0.92
C VAL A 74 -3.02 -13.07 -2.24
N THR A 75 -3.09 -11.91 -2.88
CA THR A 75 -2.35 -11.62 -4.11
C THR A 75 -1.36 -10.50 -3.88
N ALA A 76 -0.08 -10.74 -4.18
CA ALA A 76 0.93 -9.69 -4.19
C ALA A 76 0.88 -8.90 -5.49
N THR A 77 0.98 -7.58 -5.40
CA THR A 77 0.93 -6.69 -6.57
C THR A 77 2.30 -6.51 -7.22
N GLY A 78 3.38 -6.93 -6.53
CA GLY A 78 4.76 -6.77 -6.98
C GLY A 78 5.24 -5.31 -7.03
N SER A 79 4.56 -4.43 -6.30
CA SER A 79 4.94 -3.02 -6.18
C SER A 79 4.39 -2.43 -4.89
N PRO A 80 5.05 -1.39 -4.34
CA PRO A 80 4.53 -0.64 -3.21
C PRO A 80 3.22 0.07 -3.56
N ILE A 81 2.52 0.54 -2.53
CA ILE A 81 1.34 1.39 -2.72
C ILE A 81 1.76 2.67 -3.41
N THR A 82 1.06 2.99 -4.50
CA THR A 82 1.27 4.22 -5.28
C THR A 82 0.03 5.10 -5.24
N ILE A 83 0.24 6.40 -5.22
CA ILE A 83 -0.82 7.41 -5.28
C ILE A 83 -0.64 8.31 -6.49
N SER A 84 -1.73 8.82 -7.01
CA SER A 84 -1.71 9.85 -8.05
C SER A 84 -1.16 11.14 -7.48
N VAL A 85 -0.26 11.78 -8.23
CA VAL A 85 0.34 13.09 -7.87
C VAL A 85 0.21 14.05 -9.06
N GLY A 86 0.29 15.35 -8.78
CA GLY A 86 0.22 16.41 -9.78
C GLY A 86 -0.90 17.40 -9.49
N ASP A 87 -1.03 18.39 -10.37
CA ASP A 87 -1.97 19.50 -10.21
C ASP A 87 -3.44 19.02 -10.17
N GLU A 88 -3.74 17.91 -10.82
CA GLU A 88 -5.09 17.32 -10.84
C GLU A 88 -5.53 16.79 -9.47
N THR A 89 -4.59 16.62 -8.53
CA THR A 89 -4.88 16.16 -7.17
C THR A 89 -5.13 17.30 -6.20
N MET A 90 -4.87 18.56 -6.61
CA MET A 90 -5.03 19.70 -5.71
C MET A 90 -6.48 19.90 -5.29
N GLY A 91 -6.70 20.18 -4.02
CA GLY A 91 -8.04 20.37 -3.44
C GLY A 91 -8.91 19.11 -3.42
N ARG A 92 -8.31 17.93 -3.55
CA ARG A 92 -8.98 16.63 -3.49
C ARG A 92 -8.62 15.89 -2.19
N MET A 93 -9.49 14.98 -1.79
CA MET A 93 -9.25 14.11 -0.63
C MET A 93 -9.21 12.66 -1.09
N PHE A 94 -8.19 11.94 -0.62
CA PHE A 94 -7.96 10.54 -0.97
C PHE A 94 -7.79 9.69 0.29
N ASN A 95 -8.14 8.41 0.17
CA ASN A 95 -7.75 7.42 1.15
C ASN A 95 -6.27 7.02 0.93
N VAL A 96 -5.78 6.13 1.79
CA VAL A 96 -4.38 5.67 1.80
C VAL A 96 -3.97 4.92 0.51
N VAL A 97 -4.92 4.41 -0.24
CA VAL A 97 -4.70 3.71 -1.51
C VAL A 97 -4.95 4.59 -2.74
N GLY A 98 -5.14 5.90 -2.53
CA GLY A 98 -5.32 6.86 -3.62
C GLY A 98 -6.72 6.89 -4.22
N GLU A 99 -7.73 6.30 -3.58
CA GLU A 99 -9.11 6.42 -4.01
C GLU A 99 -9.74 7.71 -3.46
N PRO A 100 -10.52 8.45 -4.25
CA PRO A 100 -11.15 9.68 -3.79
C PRO A 100 -12.24 9.40 -2.76
N ILE A 101 -12.22 10.15 -1.66
CA ILE A 101 -13.23 10.09 -0.58
C ILE A 101 -14.06 11.36 -0.50
N ASP A 102 -13.87 12.30 -1.42
CA ASP A 102 -14.56 13.58 -1.51
C ASP A 102 -15.87 13.54 -2.31
N GLY A 103 -16.33 12.35 -2.71
CA GLY A 103 -17.55 12.16 -3.53
C GLY A 103 -17.41 12.58 -4.98
N LYS A 104 -16.21 12.96 -5.42
CA LYS A 104 -15.93 13.35 -6.81
C LYS A 104 -15.36 12.18 -7.61
N PRO A 105 -15.37 12.23 -8.95
CA PRO A 105 -14.82 11.18 -9.81
C PRO A 105 -13.33 10.90 -9.55
N VAL A 106 -12.90 9.70 -9.91
CA VAL A 106 -11.49 9.29 -9.83
C VAL A 106 -10.61 10.25 -10.64
N VAL A 107 -9.51 10.68 -10.05
CA VAL A 107 -8.53 11.53 -10.72
C VAL A 107 -7.72 10.69 -11.70
N LYS A 108 -7.66 11.13 -12.94
CA LYS A 108 -6.82 10.53 -13.98
C LYS A 108 -5.50 11.31 -14.05
N SER A 109 -4.63 11.13 -13.08
CA SER A 109 -3.28 11.68 -13.15
C SER A 109 -2.40 10.83 -14.06
N LYS A 110 -1.51 11.49 -14.80
CA LYS A 110 -0.49 10.82 -15.63
C LYS A 110 0.73 10.38 -14.82
N VAL A 111 0.87 10.90 -13.62
CA VAL A 111 2.03 10.65 -12.75
C VAL A 111 1.56 10.00 -11.46
N THR A 112 2.23 8.92 -11.10
CA THR A 112 2.03 8.24 -9.80
C THR A 112 3.34 8.23 -9.04
N ALA A 113 3.27 8.29 -7.72
CA ALA A 113 4.44 8.18 -6.84
C ALA A 113 4.19 7.13 -5.77
N SER A 114 5.25 6.42 -5.37
CA SER A 114 5.20 5.52 -4.21
C SER A 114 5.02 6.33 -2.93
N ILE A 115 4.27 5.77 -1.98
CA ILE A 115 4.15 6.36 -0.63
C ILE A 115 5.46 6.24 0.14
N HIS A 116 6.30 5.25 -0.17
CA HIS A 116 7.64 5.09 0.38
C HIS A 116 8.64 5.87 -0.49
N ARG A 117 8.88 7.09 -0.09
CA ARG A 117 9.82 7.99 -0.75
C ARG A 117 10.81 8.56 0.27
N GLU A 118 12.07 8.70 -0.14
CA GLU A 118 13.05 9.41 0.66
C GLU A 118 12.63 10.87 0.87
N ALA A 119 13.02 11.41 2.03
CA ALA A 119 12.79 12.83 2.31
C ALA A 119 13.52 13.69 1.28
N PRO A 120 12.90 14.80 0.81
CA PRO A 120 13.57 15.70 -0.12
C PRO A 120 14.82 16.28 0.50
N SER A 121 15.87 16.41 -0.29
CA SER A 121 17.12 17.05 0.12
C SER A 121 16.92 18.53 0.45
N LEU A 122 17.85 19.13 1.19
CA LEU A 122 17.73 20.51 1.66
C LEU A 122 17.60 21.52 0.50
N ASP A 123 18.29 21.27 -0.59
CA ASP A 123 18.29 22.07 -1.82
C ASP A 123 17.00 21.95 -2.63
N GLU A 124 16.24 20.85 -2.46
CA GLU A 124 14.92 20.68 -3.05
C GLU A 124 13.81 21.36 -2.24
N GLN A 125 14.09 21.79 -1.02
CA GLN A 125 13.13 22.43 -0.12
C GLN A 125 13.08 23.95 -0.34
N ILE A 126 12.70 24.39 -1.52
CA ILE A 126 12.57 25.82 -1.82
C ILE A 126 11.39 26.42 -1.04
N GLY A 127 11.65 27.53 -0.34
CA GLY A 127 10.62 28.42 0.19
C GLY A 127 9.84 27.89 1.38
N ARG A 128 10.44 27.08 2.24
CA ARG A 128 9.92 26.88 3.59
C ARG A 128 10.05 28.17 4.39
N ALA A 129 9.07 29.04 4.25
CA ALA A 129 8.86 30.08 5.24
C ALA A 129 8.61 29.37 6.57
N SER A 130 9.61 29.38 7.45
CA SER A 130 9.45 28.92 8.80
C SER A 130 8.48 29.87 9.51
N CYS A 131 7.30 29.42 9.84
CA CYS A 131 6.37 30.16 10.71
C CYS A 131 6.94 30.37 12.13
N ARG A 132 8.17 29.99 12.39
CA ARG A 132 8.86 30.16 13.68
C ARG A 132 9.45 31.56 13.89
N GLU A 133 9.54 32.40 12.88
CA GLU A 133 10.13 33.73 13.00
C GLU A 133 9.12 34.85 13.30
N ARG A 134 7.90 34.52 13.69
CA ARG A 134 6.94 35.48 14.16
C ARG A 134 6.68 35.28 15.65
N VAL A 135 7.61 35.65 16.41
CA VAL A 135 7.39 36.02 17.81
C VAL A 135 7.84 37.45 17.98
#